data_0bc45b9445a5f608ef3230b784321e20
#
_entry.id   0bc45b9445a5f608ef3230b784321e20
#
_cell.length_a   1.000
_cell.length_b   1.000
_cell.length_c   1.000
_cell.angle_alpha   90.00
_cell.angle_beta   90.00
_cell.angle_gamma   90.00
#
_symmetry.space_group_name_H-M   'P 1'
#
loop_
_entity.id
_entity.type
_entity.pdbx_description
1 polymer ?
#
loop_
_entity_poly.entity_id
_entity_poly.type
_entity_poly.pdbx_seq_one_letter_code
_entity_poly.pdbx_strand_id
1 'polypeptide(L)'
;MIDINGMAHVILTVSQFDKAREFYCGLLPFFGMKRVFDGDDFCYHVGARTAIGIQRCEEQYAGERFVQLRVGLHHICLRARSREDVDL
;
A
#
# COMPACT_ATOMS: atom_id res chain seq x y z
N MET A 1 12.70 26.72 6.89
CA MET A 1 12.42 25.29 6.93
C MET A 1 11.28 24.97 5.96
N ILE A 2 11.24 23.74 5.49
CA ILE A 2 10.14 23.30 4.61
C ILE A 2 9.02 22.73 5.48
N ASP A 3 7.79 23.03 5.09
CA ASP A 3 6.61 22.54 5.81
C ASP A 3 6.09 21.29 5.09
N ILE A 4 6.26 20.12 5.72
CA ILE A 4 5.80 18.85 5.17
C ILE A 4 4.36 18.59 5.60
N ASN A 5 3.51 18.27 4.64
CA ASN A 5 2.09 18.01 4.89
C ASN A 5 1.76 16.55 4.55
N GLY A 6 2.27 15.65 5.38
CA GLY A 6 1.99 14.23 5.27
C GLY A 6 2.81 13.51 4.21
N MET A 7 2.35 12.35 3.83
CA MET A 7 2.99 11.51 2.82
C MET A 7 2.15 11.46 1.56
N ALA A 8 2.75 11.84 0.42
CA ALA A 8 2.03 11.86 -0.84
C ALA A 8 1.67 10.46 -1.31
N HIS A 9 2.60 9.52 -1.19
CA HIS A 9 2.32 8.13 -1.59
C HIS A 9 3.32 7.17 -0.96
N VAL A 10 2.92 5.90 -0.93
CA VAL A 10 3.75 4.76 -0.52
C VAL A 10 3.60 3.69 -1.58
N ILE A 11 4.70 3.12 -2.03
CA ILE A 11 4.67 2.03 -3.00
C ILE A 11 5.34 0.81 -2.38
N LEU A 12 4.64 -0.31 -2.39
CA LEU A 12 5.13 -1.58 -1.87
C LEU A 12 5.50 -2.48 -3.04
N THR A 13 6.74 -2.92 -3.07
CA THR A 13 7.16 -3.94 -4.03
C THR A 13 6.92 -5.29 -3.40
N VAL A 14 6.18 -6.16 -4.09
CA VAL A 14 5.73 -7.43 -3.54
C VAL A 14 6.16 -8.58 -4.41
N SER A 15 6.42 -9.73 -3.78
CA SER A 15 6.86 -10.94 -4.49
C SER A 15 5.69 -11.76 -5.04
N GLN A 16 4.48 -11.58 -4.51
CA GLN A 16 3.28 -12.27 -4.96
C GLN A 16 2.24 -11.24 -5.39
N PHE A 17 2.49 -10.64 -6.55
CA PHE A 17 1.71 -9.48 -6.99
C PHE A 17 0.21 -9.80 -7.13
N ASP A 18 -0.14 -10.93 -7.74
CA ASP A 18 -1.55 -11.24 -7.97
C ASP A 18 -2.34 -11.37 -6.67
N LYS A 19 -1.75 -12.00 -5.66
CA LYS A 19 -2.37 -12.11 -4.34
C LYS A 19 -2.43 -10.77 -3.62
N ALA A 20 -1.36 -10.00 -3.67
CA ALA A 20 -1.32 -8.68 -3.06
C ALA A 20 -2.32 -7.74 -3.72
N ARG A 21 -2.40 -7.77 -5.04
CA ARG A 21 -3.35 -6.96 -5.79
C ARG A 21 -4.79 -7.27 -5.39
N GLU A 22 -5.14 -8.55 -5.31
CA GLU A 22 -6.47 -8.97 -4.88
C GLU A 22 -6.78 -8.46 -3.46
N PHE A 23 -5.84 -8.59 -2.55
CA PHE A 23 -5.99 -8.14 -1.17
C PHE A 23 -6.21 -6.63 -1.11
N TYR A 24 -5.34 -5.86 -1.74
CA TYR A 24 -5.41 -4.40 -1.65
C TYR A 24 -6.56 -3.81 -2.46
N CYS A 25 -6.94 -4.44 -3.57
CA CYS A 25 -8.11 -3.98 -4.33
C CYS A 25 -9.42 -4.20 -3.56
N GLY A 26 -9.43 -5.11 -2.59
CA GLY A 26 -10.56 -5.25 -1.68
C GLY A 26 -10.49 -4.31 -0.49
N LEU A 27 -9.29 -4.16 0.08
CA LEU A 27 -9.10 -3.40 1.33
C LEU A 27 -9.13 -1.88 1.13
N LEU A 28 -8.41 -1.37 0.13
CA LEU A 28 -8.24 0.07 -0.01
C LEU A 28 -9.55 0.81 -0.35
N PRO A 29 -10.44 0.26 -1.21
CA PRO A 29 -11.75 0.88 -1.39
C PRO A 29 -12.57 0.91 -0.10
N PHE A 30 -12.42 -0.09 0.77
CA PHE A 30 -13.08 -0.10 2.08
C PHE A 30 -12.61 1.09 2.94
N PHE A 31 -11.37 1.54 2.74
CA PHE A 31 -10.84 2.74 3.42
C PHE A 31 -11.18 4.04 2.67
N GLY A 32 -12.03 3.98 1.66
CA GLY A 32 -12.41 5.17 0.91
C GLY A 32 -11.41 5.58 -0.17
N MET A 33 -10.44 4.73 -0.48
CA MET A 33 -9.46 5.02 -1.53
C MET A 33 -9.96 4.50 -2.87
N LYS A 34 -9.70 5.26 -3.93
CA LYS A 34 -10.19 4.94 -5.26
C LYS A 34 -9.04 4.44 -6.13
N ARG A 35 -9.29 3.33 -6.82
CA ARG A 35 -8.32 2.80 -7.77
C ARG A 35 -8.24 3.72 -8.99
N VAL A 36 -7.05 4.24 -9.27
CA VAL A 36 -6.83 5.14 -10.41
C VAL A 36 -5.92 4.55 -11.47
N PHE A 37 -5.25 3.44 -11.17
CA PHE A 37 -4.46 2.71 -12.15
C PHE A 37 -4.46 1.22 -11.78
N ASP A 38 -4.59 0.36 -12.79
CA ASP A 38 -4.62 -1.09 -12.61
C ASP A 38 -4.00 -1.75 -13.83
N GLY A 39 -2.71 -2.06 -13.73
CA GLY A 39 -1.97 -2.72 -14.80
C GLY A 39 -1.49 -4.10 -14.38
N ASP A 40 -0.73 -4.74 -15.25
CA ASP A 40 -0.22 -6.11 -15.02
C ASP A 40 0.83 -6.18 -13.92
N ASP A 41 1.56 -5.09 -13.70
CA ASP A 41 2.68 -5.06 -12.76
C ASP A 41 2.54 -3.99 -11.68
N PHE A 42 1.48 -3.20 -11.73
CA PHE A 42 1.31 -2.06 -10.83
C PHE A 42 -0.16 -1.74 -10.64
N CYS A 43 -0.55 -1.47 -9.40
CA CYS A 43 -1.91 -1.08 -9.04
C CYS A 43 -1.83 0.07 -8.05
N TYR A 44 -2.66 1.12 -8.23
CA TYR A 44 -2.53 2.36 -7.46
C TYR A 44 -3.89 2.87 -7.02
N HIS A 45 -4.01 3.17 -5.74
CA HIS A 45 -5.23 3.72 -5.13
C HIS A 45 -4.92 5.06 -4.47
N VAL A 46 -5.84 6.01 -4.61
CA VAL A 46 -5.70 7.37 -4.09
C VAL A 46 -6.87 7.70 -3.18
N GLY A 47 -6.58 8.35 -2.07
CA GLY A 47 -7.59 8.81 -1.13
C GLY A 47 -6.95 9.21 0.17
N ALA A 48 -7.73 9.84 1.07
CA ALA A 48 -7.23 10.22 2.40
C ALA A 48 -5.94 11.05 2.34
N ARG A 49 -5.80 11.88 1.29
CA ARG A 49 -4.63 12.74 1.06
C ARG A 49 -3.32 11.97 0.88
N THR A 50 -3.41 10.70 0.46
CA THR A 50 -2.26 9.87 0.20
C THR A 50 -2.59 8.91 -0.93
N ALA A 51 -1.65 8.05 -1.25
CA ALA A 51 -1.87 7.01 -2.24
C ALA A 51 -1.04 5.79 -1.85
N ILE A 52 -1.55 4.62 -2.18
CA ILE A 52 -0.86 3.37 -1.94
C ILE A 52 -0.78 2.61 -3.26
N GLY A 53 0.45 2.25 -3.64
CA GLY A 53 0.71 1.48 -4.85
C GLY A 53 1.31 0.13 -4.50
N ILE A 54 1.01 -0.85 -5.33
CA ILE A 54 1.56 -2.19 -5.24
C ILE A 54 2.28 -2.45 -6.55
N GLN A 55 3.54 -2.85 -6.47
CA GLN A 55 4.38 -3.10 -7.63
C GLN A 55 4.92 -4.51 -7.62
N ARG A 56 4.91 -5.16 -8.77
CA ARG A 56 5.52 -6.47 -8.92
C ARG A 56 7.05 -6.36 -8.79
N CYS A 57 7.66 -7.23 -8.02
CA CYS A 57 9.12 -7.27 -7.92
C CYS A 57 9.73 -7.81 -9.20
N GLU A 58 11.03 -7.61 -9.36
CA GLU A 58 11.76 -8.25 -10.43
C GLU A 58 11.79 -9.76 -10.19
N GLU A 59 11.85 -10.53 -11.29
CA GLU A 59 11.74 -11.99 -11.22
C GLU A 59 12.78 -12.62 -10.29
N GLN A 60 13.98 -12.07 -10.26
CA GLN A 60 15.05 -12.60 -9.40
C GLN A 60 14.72 -12.53 -7.92
N TYR A 61 13.76 -11.69 -7.53
CA TYR A 61 13.35 -11.53 -6.13
C TYR A 61 12.00 -12.21 -5.82
N ALA A 62 11.42 -12.92 -6.78
CA ALA A 62 10.07 -13.48 -6.63
C ALA A 62 9.96 -14.52 -5.50
N GLY A 63 11.08 -15.11 -5.09
CA GLY A 63 11.09 -16.07 -3.99
C GLY A 63 11.23 -15.45 -2.60
N GLU A 64 11.47 -14.16 -2.52
CA GLU A 64 11.68 -13.50 -1.23
C GLU A 64 10.37 -13.34 -0.48
N ARG A 65 10.49 -13.32 0.85
CA ARG A 65 9.38 -13.08 1.75
C ARG A 65 9.72 -11.91 2.66
N PHE A 66 8.70 -11.17 3.07
CA PHE A 66 8.89 -10.07 3.99
C PHE A 66 9.33 -10.60 5.36
N VAL A 67 10.37 -9.99 5.91
CA VAL A 67 10.81 -10.26 7.28
C VAL A 67 10.88 -8.91 7.97
N GLN A 68 10.00 -8.68 8.93
CA GLN A 68 9.82 -7.37 9.55
C GLN A 68 11.08 -6.81 10.21
N LEU A 69 11.93 -7.66 10.74
CA LEU A 69 13.13 -7.23 11.46
C LEU A 69 14.37 -7.13 10.57
N ARG A 70 14.23 -7.34 9.27
CA ARG A 70 15.32 -7.08 8.33
C ARG A 70 15.40 -5.58 8.04
N VAL A 71 16.55 -5.18 7.50
CA VAL A 71 16.71 -3.79 7.07
C VAL A 71 15.67 -3.44 6.01
N GLY A 72 14.91 -2.37 6.23
CA GLY A 72 13.85 -1.93 5.34
C GLY A 72 12.69 -1.35 6.12
N LEU A 73 11.57 -1.19 5.45
CA LEU A 73 10.35 -0.64 6.06
C LEU A 73 9.74 -1.67 7.02
N HIS A 74 9.60 -1.29 8.28
CA HIS A 74 9.04 -2.17 9.30
C HIS A 74 7.52 -2.31 9.14
N HIS A 75 6.81 -1.20 9.03
CA HIS A 75 5.36 -1.20 8.83
C HIS A 75 4.90 0.21 8.47
N ILE A 76 3.67 0.31 7.99
CA ILE A 76 2.98 1.59 7.83
C ILE A 76 1.70 1.53 8.66
N CYS A 77 1.28 2.70 9.13
CA CYS A 77 0.08 2.79 9.96
C CYS A 77 -0.80 3.91 9.43
N LEU A 78 -2.05 3.59 9.15
CA LEU A 78 -3.02 4.58 8.70
C LEU A 78 -3.84 5.03 9.90
N ARG A 79 -4.14 6.33 9.94
CA ARG A 79 -4.96 6.90 11.02
C ARG A 79 -6.41 6.91 10.60
N ALA A 80 -7.27 6.26 11.38
CA ALA A 80 -8.71 6.39 11.19
C ALA A 80 -9.19 7.73 11.76
N ARG A 81 -10.27 8.26 11.20
CA ARG A 81 -10.81 9.54 11.64
C ARG A 81 -11.43 9.44 13.03
N SER A 82 -12.03 8.30 13.35
CA SER A 82 -12.73 8.11 14.63
C SER A 82 -12.49 6.71 15.16
N ARG A 83 -12.77 6.52 16.43
CA ARG A 83 -12.67 5.21 17.06
C ARG A 83 -13.67 4.23 16.46
N GLU A 84 -14.86 4.70 16.11
CA GLU A 84 -15.89 3.86 15.50
C GLU A 84 -15.40 3.29 14.18
N ASP A 85 -14.61 4.06 13.41
CA ASP A 85 -14.05 3.58 12.15
C ASP A 85 -13.06 2.45 12.38
N VAL A 86 -12.34 2.46 13.49
CA VAL A 86 -11.39 1.39 13.81
C VAL A 86 -12.11 0.07 14.05
N ASP A 87 -13.32 0.14 14.57
CA ASP A 87 -14.10 -1.05 14.97
C ASP A 87 -14.94 -1.65 13.83
N LEU A 88 -14.90 -1.05 12.65
CA LEU A 88 -15.67 -1.55 11.50
C LEU A 88 -15.10 -2.85 10.92
#